data_aefb1f76e0912bfaa36ad5874bfc4772
#
_entry.id   aefb1f76e0912bfaa36ad5874bfc4772
#
_cell.length_a   1.000
_cell.length_b   1.000
_cell.length_c   1.000
_cell.angle_alpha   90.00
_cell.angle_beta   90.00
_cell.angle_gamma   90.00
#
_symmetry.space_group_name_H-M   'P 1'
#
loop_
_entity.id
_entity.type
_entity.pdbx_description
1 polymer ?
#
loop_
_entity_poly.entity_id
_entity_poly.type
_entity_poly.pdbx_seq_one_letter_code
_entity_poly.pdbx_strand_id
1 'polypeptide(L)'
;MSELKFATRLNSFASGAHLYWPGQQGKPSVLQMVARAGKVKGLTHLDLNYPQHLTSDIPTLRQAISDAGLAVNGMQMRWDAPQFKIGAFTHPDARVRREAIELTKRGIDAGREFGSRLMTLWMGQDGFDYCFQADYKKIWEDAVSAVREVAEYAPDVDVSIEYKPNEPRAYSIFPN
;
A
#
# COMPACT_ATOMS: atom_id res chain seq x y z
N MET A 1 -23.39 -10.43 18.70
CA MET A 1 -22.76 -9.20 18.18
C MET A 1 -21.37 -9.60 17.69
N SER A 2 -20.98 -9.30 16.46
CA SER A 2 -19.63 -9.53 15.98
C SER A 2 -18.66 -8.65 16.79
N GLU A 3 -17.56 -9.25 17.26
CA GLU A 3 -16.51 -8.51 17.94
C GLU A 3 -15.91 -7.46 16.99
N LEU A 4 -15.72 -6.24 17.47
CA LEU A 4 -15.11 -5.17 16.66
C LEU A 4 -13.65 -5.51 16.37
N LYS A 5 -13.24 -5.33 15.10
CA LYS A 5 -11.88 -5.53 14.65
C LYS A 5 -11.20 -4.18 14.41
N PHE A 6 -9.98 -4.04 14.88
CA PHE A 6 -9.19 -2.83 14.71
C PHE A 6 -7.92 -3.14 13.93
N ALA A 7 -7.70 -2.38 12.85
CA ALA A 7 -6.53 -2.48 12.01
C ALA A 7 -5.69 -1.21 12.09
N THR A 8 -4.39 -1.34 11.86
CA THR A 8 -3.48 -0.20 11.68
C THR A 8 -2.43 -0.50 10.63
N ARG A 9 -1.88 0.54 10.03
CA ARG A 9 -0.75 0.41 9.11
C ARG A 9 0.52 0.04 9.86
N LEU A 10 1.23 -0.99 9.41
CA LEU A 10 2.46 -1.45 10.06
C LEU A 10 3.56 -0.38 10.07
N ASN A 11 3.66 0.45 9.03
CA ASN A 11 4.65 1.54 8.98
C ASN A 11 4.46 2.60 10.09
N SER A 12 3.30 2.69 10.73
CA SER A 12 3.08 3.57 11.90
C SER A 12 4.03 3.24 13.04
N PHE A 13 4.47 1.99 13.15
CA PHE A 13 5.44 1.56 14.16
C PHE A 13 6.90 1.93 13.83
N ALA A 14 7.20 2.36 12.60
CA ALA A 14 8.51 2.91 12.26
C ALA A 14 8.64 4.38 12.59
N SER A 15 7.54 5.13 12.55
CA SER A 15 7.54 6.57 12.78
C SER A 15 7.89 6.88 14.24
N GLY A 16 8.94 7.66 14.44
CA GLY A 16 9.39 8.04 15.79
C GLY A 16 9.89 6.88 16.66
N ALA A 17 10.21 5.71 16.09
CA ALA A 17 10.64 4.53 16.85
C ALA A 17 11.84 4.84 17.77
N HIS A 18 12.80 5.65 17.33
CA HIS A 18 13.95 6.09 18.12
C HIS A 18 13.58 6.94 19.34
N LEU A 19 12.39 7.55 19.34
CA LEU A 19 11.86 8.33 20.47
C LEU A 19 11.07 7.47 21.46
N TYR A 20 10.32 6.49 20.95
CA TYR A 20 9.30 5.79 21.72
C TYR A 20 9.65 4.33 22.07
N TRP A 21 10.68 3.76 21.44
CA TRP A 21 11.09 2.39 21.72
C TRP A 21 12.39 2.39 22.49
N PRO A 22 12.42 1.98 23.76
CA PRO A 22 13.67 1.91 24.54
C PRO A 22 14.73 1.08 23.83
N GLY A 23 15.91 1.66 23.63
CA GLY A 23 17.05 1.01 22.99
C GLY A 23 16.98 0.88 21.46
N GLN A 24 15.94 1.37 20.80
CA GLN A 24 15.84 1.33 19.34
C GLN A 24 16.76 2.36 18.69
N GLN A 25 17.73 1.88 17.93
CA GLN A 25 18.59 2.72 17.09
C GLN A 25 18.23 2.52 15.61
N GLY A 26 17.96 3.63 14.92
CA GLY A 26 17.60 3.62 13.51
C GLY A 26 16.19 3.09 13.22
N LYS A 27 15.94 2.78 11.95
CA LYS A 27 14.65 2.28 11.49
C LYS A 27 14.45 0.81 11.92
N PRO A 28 13.32 0.47 12.56
CA PRO A 28 13.04 -0.91 12.94
C PRO A 28 12.83 -1.80 11.71
N SER A 29 13.18 -3.08 11.83
CA SER A 29 12.83 -4.07 10.81
C SER A 29 11.33 -4.34 10.81
N VAL A 30 10.83 -4.97 9.72
CA VAL A 30 9.42 -5.36 9.60
C VAL A 30 9.02 -6.29 10.75
N LEU A 31 9.85 -7.27 11.09
CA LEU A 31 9.57 -8.20 12.18
C LEU A 31 9.55 -7.51 13.56
N GLN A 32 10.41 -6.53 13.79
CA GLN A 32 10.37 -5.71 15.01
C GLN A 32 9.08 -4.89 15.09
N MET A 33 8.61 -4.32 13.96
CA MET A 33 7.35 -3.59 13.92
C MET A 33 6.16 -4.51 14.22
N VAL A 34 6.13 -5.73 13.68
CA VAL A 34 5.10 -6.74 13.97
C VAL A 34 5.09 -7.10 15.45
N ALA A 35 6.27 -7.43 16.03
CA ALA A 35 6.38 -7.74 17.45
C ALA A 35 5.92 -6.57 18.35
N ARG A 36 6.14 -5.32 17.92
CA ARG A 36 5.66 -4.14 18.63
C ARG A 36 4.16 -3.97 18.51
N ALA A 37 3.60 -4.20 17.32
CA ALA A 37 2.16 -4.14 17.08
C ALA A 37 1.39 -5.13 17.95
N GLY A 38 1.89 -6.35 18.14
CA GLY A 38 1.29 -7.37 18.99
C GLY A 38 1.19 -6.98 20.48
N LYS A 39 1.92 -5.93 20.90
CA LYS A 39 1.81 -5.39 22.27
C LYS A 39 0.69 -4.37 22.44
N VAL A 40 0.03 -3.97 21.37
CA VAL A 40 -1.05 -2.97 21.42
C VAL A 40 -2.37 -3.65 21.76
N LYS A 41 -2.87 -3.37 22.97
CA LYS A 41 -4.12 -3.97 23.45
C LYS A 41 -5.29 -3.59 22.55
N GLY A 42 -6.04 -4.59 22.10
CA GLY A 42 -7.22 -4.42 21.25
C GLY A 42 -6.91 -4.32 19.75
N LEU A 43 -5.65 -4.23 19.35
CA LEU A 43 -5.28 -4.34 17.93
C LEU A 43 -5.44 -5.79 17.47
N THR A 44 -6.08 -6.00 16.34
CA THR A 44 -6.36 -7.34 15.78
C THR A 44 -5.78 -7.56 14.39
N HIS A 45 -5.58 -6.47 13.63
CA HIS A 45 -5.16 -6.56 12.24
C HIS A 45 -4.10 -5.52 11.87
N LEU A 46 -3.35 -5.84 10.82
CA LEU A 46 -2.35 -4.98 10.21
C LEU A 46 -2.65 -4.76 8.73
N ASP A 47 -2.37 -3.54 8.25
CA ASP A 47 -2.20 -3.27 6.82
C ASP A 47 -0.71 -3.26 6.48
N LEU A 48 -0.35 -3.99 5.42
CA LEU A 48 1.03 -4.09 4.96
C LEU A 48 1.25 -3.23 3.71
N ASN A 49 2.33 -2.44 3.68
CA ASN A 49 2.75 -1.77 2.45
C ASN A 49 3.43 -2.78 1.52
N TYR A 50 2.98 -2.85 0.29
CA TYR A 50 3.60 -3.65 -0.76
C TYR A 50 4.35 -2.75 -1.75
N PRO A 51 5.60 -3.05 -2.12
CA PRO A 51 6.42 -4.20 -1.69
C PRO A 51 7.22 -3.99 -0.39
N GLN A 52 7.22 -2.82 0.23
CA GLN A 52 8.17 -2.38 1.24
C GLN A 52 8.21 -3.25 2.51
N HIS A 53 7.09 -3.84 2.90
CA HIS A 53 7.04 -4.69 4.09
C HIS A 53 7.38 -6.16 3.82
N LEU A 54 7.50 -6.57 2.55
CA LEU A 54 7.89 -7.93 2.17
C LEU A 54 9.42 -8.07 2.07
N THR A 55 10.12 -7.73 3.14
CA THR A 55 11.59 -7.82 3.24
C THR A 55 12.10 -9.18 3.71
N SER A 56 11.21 -10.00 4.26
CA SER A 56 11.41 -11.42 4.57
C SER A 56 10.59 -12.25 3.61
N ASP A 57 10.84 -13.55 3.56
CA ASP A 57 9.95 -14.46 2.85
C ASP A 57 8.54 -14.44 3.49
N ILE A 58 7.52 -14.69 2.67
CA ILE A 58 6.12 -14.61 3.10
C ILE A 58 5.81 -15.56 4.26
N PRO A 59 6.24 -16.84 4.27
CA PRO A 59 6.03 -17.73 5.40
C PRO A 59 6.55 -17.18 6.72
N THR A 60 7.77 -16.67 6.76
CA THR A 60 8.37 -16.07 7.97
C THR A 60 7.58 -14.87 8.47
N LEU A 61 7.19 -13.96 7.58
CA LEU A 61 6.40 -12.80 7.98
C LEU A 61 4.99 -13.18 8.45
N ARG A 62 4.36 -14.13 7.77
CA ARG A 62 3.04 -14.66 8.16
C ARG A 62 3.07 -15.31 9.54
N GLN A 63 4.11 -16.12 9.82
CA GLN A 63 4.28 -16.73 11.13
C GLN A 63 4.47 -15.66 12.21
N ALA A 64 5.31 -14.68 11.99
CA ALA A 64 5.54 -13.59 12.96
C ALA A 64 4.25 -12.80 13.26
N ILE A 65 3.42 -12.55 12.26
CA ILE A 65 2.12 -11.87 12.44
C ILE A 65 1.17 -12.75 13.27
N SER A 66 1.12 -14.04 12.97
CA SER A 66 0.32 -15.02 13.72
C SER A 66 0.77 -15.13 15.18
N ASP A 67 2.08 -15.23 15.42
CA ASP A 67 2.66 -15.29 16.78
C ASP A 67 2.40 -14.03 17.60
N ALA A 68 2.26 -12.89 16.93
CA ALA A 68 1.87 -11.63 17.55
C ALA A 68 0.36 -11.54 17.87
N GLY A 69 -0.43 -12.57 17.53
CA GLY A 69 -1.89 -12.58 17.71
C GLY A 69 -2.65 -11.67 16.73
N LEU A 70 -2.05 -11.37 15.58
CA LEU A 70 -2.58 -10.45 14.59
C LEU A 70 -2.91 -11.18 13.28
N ALA A 71 -3.74 -10.55 12.44
CA ALA A 71 -4.02 -10.96 11.08
C ALA A 71 -3.74 -9.79 10.10
N VAL A 72 -3.66 -10.08 8.80
CA VAL A 72 -3.55 -9.04 7.78
C VAL A 72 -4.95 -8.63 7.33
N ASN A 73 -5.26 -7.33 7.42
CA ASN A 73 -6.48 -6.76 6.89
C ASN A 73 -6.36 -6.48 5.39
N GLY A 74 -5.33 -5.75 4.97
CA GLY A 74 -5.14 -5.34 3.59
C GLY A 74 -3.69 -5.12 3.20
N MET A 75 -3.48 -5.13 1.87
CA MET A 75 -2.25 -4.66 1.26
C MET A 75 -2.43 -3.20 0.81
N GLN A 76 -1.44 -2.37 1.11
CA GLN A 76 -1.40 -0.96 0.69
C GLN A 76 -0.36 -0.83 -0.42
N MET A 77 -0.81 -0.62 -1.66
CA MET A 77 0.10 -0.50 -2.79
C MET A 77 0.95 0.77 -2.68
N ARG A 78 2.25 0.63 -2.90
CA ARG A 78 3.21 1.73 -2.89
C ARG A 78 4.11 1.65 -4.11
N TRP A 79 4.07 2.68 -4.94
CA TRP A 79 4.95 2.83 -6.10
C TRP A 79 6.08 3.80 -5.76
N ASP A 80 6.95 3.40 -4.79
CA ASP A 80 8.03 4.26 -4.27
C ASP A 80 9.33 4.17 -5.08
N ALA A 81 9.41 3.25 -6.05
CA ALA A 81 10.60 3.11 -6.89
C ALA A 81 10.78 4.34 -7.80
N PRO A 82 12.03 4.71 -8.13
CA PRO A 82 12.35 5.96 -8.83
C PRO A 82 11.58 6.18 -10.14
N GLN A 83 11.30 5.11 -10.90
CA GLN A 83 10.56 5.19 -12.16
C GLN A 83 9.11 5.68 -11.98
N PHE A 84 8.52 5.52 -10.80
CA PHE A 84 7.14 5.94 -10.52
C PHE A 84 7.03 7.37 -9.99
N LYS A 85 8.15 8.11 -9.89
CA LYS A 85 8.19 9.44 -9.27
C LYS A 85 7.22 10.45 -9.90
N ILE A 86 6.91 10.30 -11.19
CA ILE A 86 6.02 11.23 -11.93
C ILE A 86 4.70 10.57 -12.33
N GLY A 87 4.34 9.49 -11.68
CA GLY A 87 3.12 8.73 -11.88
C GLY A 87 3.38 7.23 -11.95
N ALA A 88 2.39 6.45 -11.54
CA ALA A 88 2.34 5.00 -11.71
C ALA A 88 1.37 4.65 -12.84
N PHE A 89 0.07 4.74 -12.58
CA PHE A 89 -0.96 4.47 -13.59
C PHE A 89 -1.14 5.61 -14.60
N THR A 90 -0.71 6.82 -14.26
CA THR A 90 -0.77 8.00 -15.13
C THR A 90 0.60 8.39 -15.72
N HIS A 91 1.63 7.54 -15.56
CA HIS A 91 2.96 7.83 -16.09
C HIS A 91 2.93 8.06 -17.61
N PRO A 92 3.66 9.05 -18.16
CA PRO A 92 3.68 9.31 -19.60
C PRO A 92 4.15 8.10 -20.43
N ASP A 93 5.15 7.35 -19.95
CA ASP A 93 5.63 6.12 -20.60
C ASP A 93 4.70 4.94 -20.30
N ALA A 94 4.12 4.36 -21.35
CA ALA A 94 3.23 3.20 -21.25
C ALA A 94 3.90 1.95 -20.63
N ARG A 95 5.23 1.81 -20.75
CA ARG A 95 5.96 0.69 -20.14
C ARG A 95 5.97 0.81 -18.63
N VAL A 96 6.11 2.03 -18.11
CA VAL A 96 6.06 2.29 -16.65
C VAL A 96 4.63 2.05 -16.11
N ARG A 97 3.60 2.48 -16.86
CA ARG A 97 2.20 2.16 -16.50
C ARG A 97 1.96 0.65 -16.44
N ARG A 98 2.47 -0.09 -17.44
CA ARG A 98 2.37 -1.56 -17.45
C ARG A 98 3.07 -2.19 -16.25
N GLU A 99 4.28 -1.72 -15.93
CA GLU A 99 5.04 -2.18 -14.76
C GLU A 99 4.27 -1.93 -13.45
N ALA A 100 3.63 -0.75 -13.32
CA ALA A 100 2.81 -0.42 -12.15
C ALA A 100 1.62 -1.36 -11.99
N ILE A 101 0.91 -1.69 -13.08
CA ILE A 101 -0.21 -2.63 -13.09
C ILE A 101 0.27 -4.02 -12.67
N GLU A 102 1.35 -4.52 -13.28
CA GLU A 102 1.89 -5.84 -12.95
C GLU A 102 2.43 -5.91 -11.51
N LEU A 103 3.02 -4.82 -11.01
CA LEU A 103 3.42 -4.74 -9.60
C LEU A 103 2.21 -4.82 -8.67
N THR A 104 1.11 -4.18 -9.03
CA THR A 104 -0.14 -4.22 -8.24
C THR A 104 -0.74 -5.63 -8.22
N LYS A 105 -0.78 -6.32 -9.36
CA LYS A 105 -1.24 -7.71 -9.43
C LYS A 105 -0.40 -8.63 -8.52
N ARG A 106 0.93 -8.48 -8.55
CA ARG A 106 1.81 -9.21 -7.62
C ARG A 106 1.54 -8.88 -6.15
N GLY A 107 1.20 -7.62 -5.87
CA GLY A 107 0.78 -7.21 -4.52
C GLY A 107 -0.51 -7.87 -4.07
N ILE A 108 -1.47 -8.04 -4.97
CA ILE A 108 -2.72 -8.79 -4.73
C ILE A 108 -2.41 -10.27 -4.43
N ASP A 109 -1.58 -10.91 -5.24
CA ASP A 109 -1.20 -12.31 -5.03
C ASP A 109 -0.48 -12.50 -3.70
N ALA A 110 0.43 -11.58 -3.36
CA ALA A 110 1.06 -11.57 -2.04
C ALA A 110 0.04 -11.39 -0.91
N GLY A 111 -0.97 -10.56 -1.09
CA GLY A 111 -2.06 -10.39 -0.12
C GLY A 111 -2.84 -11.68 0.13
N ARG A 112 -3.13 -12.45 -0.92
CA ARG A 112 -3.79 -13.75 -0.82
C ARG A 112 -3.01 -14.74 0.04
N GLU A 113 -1.68 -14.72 0.00
CA GLU A 113 -0.83 -15.56 0.85
C GLU A 113 -0.99 -15.24 2.34
N PHE A 114 -1.42 -14.03 2.70
CA PHE A 114 -1.77 -13.63 4.06
C PHE A 114 -3.27 -13.78 4.38
N GLY A 115 -4.06 -14.30 3.44
CA GLY A 115 -5.52 -14.40 3.59
C GLY A 115 -6.26 -13.08 3.45
N SER A 116 -5.61 -12.01 2.97
CA SER A 116 -6.22 -10.72 2.73
C SER A 116 -6.95 -10.69 1.38
N ARG A 117 -8.09 -9.99 1.37
CA ARG A 117 -8.89 -9.71 0.16
C ARG A 117 -9.10 -8.21 -0.05
N LEU A 118 -8.18 -7.40 0.41
CA LEU A 118 -8.23 -5.95 0.24
C LEU A 118 -6.89 -5.45 -0.31
N MET A 119 -6.96 -4.78 -1.45
CA MET A 119 -5.86 -4.01 -2.02
C MET A 119 -6.24 -2.53 -2.02
N THR A 120 -5.52 -1.71 -1.26
CA THR A 120 -5.71 -0.26 -1.28
C THR A 120 -4.66 0.39 -2.18
N LEU A 121 -5.12 1.19 -3.12
CA LEU A 121 -4.30 1.96 -4.04
C LEU A 121 -4.16 3.39 -3.51
N TRP A 122 -2.96 3.75 -3.05
CA TRP A 122 -2.63 5.14 -2.77
C TRP A 122 -1.85 5.72 -3.95
N MET A 123 -2.56 6.47 -4.79
CA MET A 123 -2.04 7.00 -6.05
C MET A 123 -1.38 8.38 -5.87
N GLY A 124 -0.54 8.52 -4.84
CA GLY A 124 0.06 9.81 -4.49
C GLY A 124 0.97 10.40 -5.55
N GLN A 125 1.60 9.57 -6.39
CA GLN A 125 2.45 10.04 -7.48
C GLN A 125 1.67 10.36 -8.75
N ASP A 126 0.42 9.91 -8.85
CA ASP A 126 -0.45 10.10 -10.00
C ASP A 126 -1.17 11.45 -9.93
N GLY A 127 -0.94 12.28 -10.92
CA GLY A 127 -1.45 13.64 -10.98
C GLY A 127 -0.52 14.59 -11.70
N PHE A 128 -0.59 15.87 -11.36
CA PHE A 128 0.22 16.93 -11.99
C PHE A 128 0.52 18.07 -11.00
N ASP A 129 1.50 18.91 -11.30
CA ASP A 129 1.95 19.96 -10.39
C ASP A 129 1.51 21.37 -10.84
N TYR A 130 1.20 21.55 -12.12
CA TYR A 130 0.69 22.81 -12.68
C TYR A 130 -0.23 22.56 -13.85
N CYS A 131 -1.12 23.50 -14.12
CA CYS A 131 -2.01 23.48 -15.28
C CYS A 131 -1.21 23.33 -16.58
N PHE A 132 -1.74 22.59 -17.56
CA PHE A 132 -1.11 22.27 -18.84
C PHE A 132 0.10 21.34 -18.79
N GLN A 133 0.46 20.80 -17.63
CA GLN A 133 1.49 19.77 -17.53
C GLN A 133 1.04 18.44 -18.16
N ALA A 134 -0.26 18.15 -18.12
CA ALA A 134 -0.82 16.89 -18.56
C ALA A 134 -2.07 17.07 -19.43
N ASP A 135 -2.30 16.12 -20.31
CA ASP A 135 -3.61 15.93 -20.94
C ASP A 135 -4.54 15.26 -19.93
N TYR A 136 -5.46 16.00 -19.36
CA TYR A 136 -6.35 15.54 -18.29
C TYR A 136 -7.24 14.39 -18.71
N LYS A 137 -7.73 14.40 -19.94
CA LYS A 137 -8.54 13.31 -20.49
C LYS A 137 -7.71 12.03 -20.55
N LYS A 138 -6.50 12.13 -21.11
CA LYS A 138 -5.62 10.99 -21.25
C LYS A 138 -5.22 10.37 -19.90
N ILE A 139 -4.76 11.18 -18.94
CA ILE A 139 -4.35 10.63 -17.64
C ILE A 139 -5.52 10.00 -16.87
N TRP A 140 -6.73 10.55 -17.03
CA TRP A 140 -7.94 9.96 -16.47
C TRP A 140 -8.27 8.62 -17.12
N GLU A 141 -8.25 8.53 -18.44
CA GLU A 141 -8.47 7.30 -19.18
C GLU A 141 -7.43 6.23 -18.83
N ASP A 142 -6.15 6.60 -18.73
CA ASP A 142 -5.06 5.71 -18.30
C ASP A 142 -5.32 5.19 -16.88
N ALA A 143 -5.70 6.05 -15.92
CA ALA A 143 -6.00 5.67 -14.54
C ALA A 143 -7.19 4.71 -14.46
N VAL A 144 -8.31 5.05 -15.11
CA VAL A 144 -9.52 4.21 -15.14
C VAL A 144 -9.23 2.85 -15.77
N SER A 145 -8.49 2.82 -16.88
CA SER A 145 -8.11 1.58 -17.55
C SER A 145 -7.25 0.68 -16.64
N ALA A 146 -6.28 1.27 -15.96
CA ALA A 146 -5.40 0.54 -15.05
C ALA A 146 -6.16 -0.04 -13.85
N VAL A 147 -7.01 0.77 -13.21
CA VAL A 147 -7.83 0.30 -12.08
C VAL A 147 -8.78 -0.82 -12.52
N ARG A 148 -9.41 -0.68 -13.68
CA ARG A 148 -10.27 -1.73 -14.26
C ARG A 148 -9.51 -3.02 -14.47
N GLU A 149 -8.34 -2.97 -15.10
CA GLU A 149 -7.52 -4.16 -15.34
C GLU A 149 -7.11 -4.85 -14.04
N VAL A 150 -6.77 -4.09 -13.01
CA VAL A 150 -6.44 -4.64 -11.68
C VAL A 150 -7.66 -5.30 -11.04
N ALA A 151 -8.83 -4.68 -11.12
CA ALA A 151 -10.06 -5.22 -10.56
C ALA A 151 -10.52 -6.50 -11.29
N GLU A 152 -10.42 -6.52 -12.62
CA GLU A 152 -10.75 -7.68 -13.45
C GLU A 152 -9.76 -8.86 -13.23
N TYR A 153 -8.51 -8.58 -12.90
CA TYR A 153 -7.51 -9.60 -12.54
C TYR A 153 -7.90 -10.39 -11.29
N ALA A 154 -8.53 -9.75 -10.34
CA ALA A 154 -8.82 -10.34 -9.03
C ALA A 154 -10.25 -10.00 -8.56
N PRO A 155 -11.29 -10.62 -9.16
CA PRO A 155 -12.68 -10.34 -8.82
C PRO A 155 -13.08 -10.79 -7.40
N ASP A 156 -12.21 -11.55 -6.73
CA ASP A 156 -12.33 -12.00 -5.34
C ASP A 156 -11.68 -11.02 -4.33
N VAL A 157 -11.06 -9.92 -4.82
CA VAL A 157 -10.35 -8.95 -4.00
C VAL A 157 -10.98 -7.58 -4.15
N ASP A 158 -11.30 -6.94 -3.04
CA ASP A 158 -11.77 -5.56 -3.02
C ASP A 158 -10.61 -4.61 -3.35
N VAL A 159 -10.80 -3.78 -4.38
CA VAL A 159 -9.86 -2.72 -4.75
C VAL A 159 -10.40 -1.40 -4.21
N SER A 160 -9.71 -0.84 -3.23
CA SER A 160 -10.03 0.45 -2.62
C SER A 160 -9.09 1.53 -3.12
N ILE A 161 -9.60 2.73 -3.39
CA ILE A 161 -8.80 3.89 -3.75
C ILE A 161 -8.75 4.85 -2.56
N GLU A 162 -7.54 5.13 -2.08
CA GLU A 162 -7.31 6.17 -1.08
C GLU A 162 -7.20 7.50 -1.82
N TYR A 163 -8.25 8.32 -1.77
CA TYR A 163 -8.25 9.65 -2.38
C TYR A 163 -7.47 10.66 -1.54
N LYS A 164 -6.90 11.66 -2.20
CA LYS A 164 -6.17 12.76 -1.56
C LYS A 164 -6.15 13.96 -2.50
N PRO A 165 -6.50 15.18 -2.04
CA PRO A 165 -6.59 16.34 -2.93
C PRO A 165 -5.22 16.75 -3.50
N ASN A 166 -4.15 16.61 -2.71
CA ASN A 166 -2.78 16.97 -3.07
C ASN A 166 -1.76 16.13 -2.29
N GLU A 167 -0.46 16.37 -2.51
CA GLU A 167 0.69 15.70 -1.90
C GLU A 167 0.83 14.21 -2.28
N PRO A 168 1.98 13.84 -2.82
CA PRO A 168 3.16 14.69 -3.08
C PRO A 168 3.01 15.57 -4.31
N ARG A 169 2.00 15.33 -5.18
CA ARG A 169 1.70 16.17 -6.33
C ARG A 169 0.82 17.36 -5.91
N ALA A 170 0.90 18.49 -6.64
CA ALA A 170 0.04 19.65 -6.38
C ALA A 170 -1.44 19.32 -6.61
N TYR A 171 -1.72 18.46 -7.60
CA TYR A 171 -3.06 17.97 -7.94
C TYR A 171 -3.02 16.45 -8.09
N SER A 172 -3.76 15.76 -7.25
CA SER A 172 -3.94 14.31 -7.35
C SER A 172 -4.94 13.95 -8.45
N ILE A 173 -4.77 12.75 -9.06
CA ILE A 173 -5.73 12.23 -10.04
C ILE A 173 -7.08 11.87 -9.41
N PHE A 174 -7.09 11.49 -8.14
CA PHE A 174 -8.28 11.23 -7.33
C PHE A 174 -8.32 12.18 -6.12
N PRO A 175 -8.82 13.44 -6.31
CA PRO A 175 -8.79 14.45 -5.25
C PRO A 175 -9.90 14.29 -4.21
N ASN A 176 -10.97 13.56 -4.52
CA ASN A 176 -12.18 13.33 -3.71
C ASN A 176 -12.92 12.07 -4.15
#